data_eac763c28e8639a8ea04814551995f0f
#
_entry.id   eac763c28e8639a8ea04814551995f0f
#
_cell.length_a   1.000
_cell.length_b   1.000
_cell.length_c   1.000
_cell.angle_alpha   90.00
_cell.angle_beta   90.00
_cell.angle_gamma   90.00
#
_symmetry.space_group_name_H-M   'P 1'
#
loop_
_entity.id
_entity.type
_entity.pdbx_description
1 polymer ?
#
loop_
_entity_poly.entity_id
_entity_poly.type
_entity_poly.pdbx_seq_one_letter_code
_entity_poly.pdbx_strand_id
1 'polypeptide(L)'
;MRFFLSFPKKWGVFYNTFINHNGYKEVLGGLQNTLIIAVLGLLIGIVIGTVIAAVKVIPPYKRVTRFFQRIGDIYVAFFRGTPMVVQLLLGYYVLFPMMGINMPVINVCITIFGLNSGAYISEIMRGGINSVDPGQMEAGRAVGLSFFSTMMLIVIPQAIKNILPTLGNEFITLVKETSIVGFVGATDICVAFRYIGTNNYEFMVPYLVMALIYIVLVLVITLLIRLMERRLKRNERNA
;
A
#
# COMPACT_ATOMS: atom_id res chain seq x y z
N MET A 1 -17.03 -27.05 -25.26
CA MET A 1 -16.97 -28.44 -24.75
C MET A 1 -15.56 -29.03 -24.75
N ARG A 2 -14.69 -28.89 -25.77
CA ARG A 2 -13.28 -29.34 -25.76
C ARG A 2 -12.42 -28.70 -24.66
N PHE A 3 -12.70 -27.50 -24.24
CA PHE A 3 -11.96 -26.77 -23.19
C PHE A 3 -12.03 -27.47 -21.82
N PHE A 4 -13.21 -27.92 -21.40
CA PHE A 4 -13.40 -28.61 -20.12
C PHE A 4 -12.85 -30.03 -20.11
N LEU A 5 -12.83 -30.74 -21.24
CA LEU A 5 -12.28 -32.08 -21.33
C LEU A 5 -10.74 -32.13 -21.15
N SER A 6 -10.05 -31.00 -21.37
CA SER A 6 -8.61 -30.90 -21.18
C SER A 6 -8.20 -30.45 -19.77
N PHE A 7 -9.15 -29.96 -18.93
CA PHE A 7 -8.86 -29.43 -17.61
C PHE A 7 -8.14 -30.43 -16.67
N PRO A 8 -8.57 -31.71 -16.54
CA PRO A 8 -7.87 -32.68 -15.70
C PRO A 8 -6.40 -32.87 -16.11
N LYS A 9 -6.10 -32.88 -17.42
CA LYS A 9 -4.74 -32.97 -17.93
C LYS A 9 -3.92 -31.73 -17.56
N LYS A 10 -4.46 -30.55 -17.71
CA LYS A 10 -3.83 -29.27 -17.34
C LYS A 10 -3.56 -29.17 -15.84
N TRP A 11 -4.52 -29.64 -15.02
CA TRP A 11 -4.36 -29.75 -13.58
C TRP A 11 -3.21 -30.70 -13.20
N GLY A 12 -3.10 -31.87 -13.85
CA GLY A 12 -2.00 -32.81 -13.64
C GLY A 12 -0.62 -32.19 -13.94
N VAL A 13 -0.51 -31.42 -15.03
CA VAL A 13 0.72 -30.72 -15.41
C VAL A 13 1.07 -29.66 -14.33
N PHE A 14 0.10 -28.87 -13.92
CA PHE A 14 0.30 -27.88 -12.84
C PHE A 14 0.72 -28.56 -11.53
N TYR A 15 0.00 -29.61 -11.10
CA TYR A 15 0.29 -30.33 -9.86
C TYR A 15 1.72 -30.89 -9.87
N ASN A 16 2.15 -31.46 -10.98
CA ASN A 16 3.52 -31.99 -11.11
C ASN A 16 4.58 -30.87 -10.95
N THR A 17 4.39 -29.73 -11.60
CA THR A 17 5.33 -28.60 -11.48
C THR A 17 5.27 -27.96 -10.10
N PHE A 18 4.08 -27.80 -9.55
CA PHE A 18 3.87 -27.14 -8.26
C PHE A 18 4.39 -27.97 -7.09
N ILE A 19 4.11 -29.26 -7.05
CA ILE A 19 4.48 -30.15 -5.94
C ILE A 19 5.80 -30.85 -6.22
N ASN A 20 5.92 -31.64 -7.32
CA ASN A 20 7.06 -32.51 -7.55
C ASN A 20 8.33 -31.74 -7.95
N HIS A 21 8.21 -30.61 -8.62
CA HIS A 21 9.33 -29.72 -8.97
C HIS A 21 9.48 -28.53 -8.02
N ASN A 22 8.86 -28.58 -6.82
CA ASN A 22 8.96 -27.55 -5.78
C ASN A 22 8.51 -26.14 -6.20
N GLY A 23 7.62 -25.99 -7.19
CA GLY A 23 7.09 -24.70 -7.62
C GLY A 23 6.40 -23.90 -6.50
N TYR A 24 5.88 -24.60 -5.47
CA TYR A 24 5.33 -23.95 -4.28
C TYR A 24 6.37 -23.10 -3.51
N LYS A 25 7.66 -23.42 -3.58
CA LYS A 25 8.72 -22.62 -2.94
C LYS A 25 8.87 -21.27 -3.62
N GLU A 26 8.77 -21.24 -4.95
CA GLU A 26 8.76 -19.98 -5.72
C GLU A 26 7.56 -19.11 -5.34
N VAL A 27 6.39 -19.74 -5.18
CA VAL A 27 5.18 -19.03 -4.76
C VAL A 27 5.29 -18.50 -3.33
N LEU A 28 5.86 -19.27 -2.40
CA LEU A 28 6.11 -18.81 -1.03
C LEU A 28 7.13 -17.66 -1.00
N GLY A 29 8.21 -17.75 -1.78
CA GLY A 29 9.18 -16.65 -1.94
C GLY A 29 8.54 -15.40 -2.52
N GLY A 30 7.70 -15.54 -3.56
CA GLY A 30 6.92 -14.47 -4.15
C GLY A 30 5.95 -13.83 -3.16
N LEU A 31 5.23 -14.65 -2.36
CA LEU A 31 4.35 -14.17 -1.29
C LEU A 31 5.12 -13.39 -0.22
N GLN A 32 6.28 -13.90 0.20
CA GLN A 32 7.14 -13.23 1.15
C GLN A 32 7.57 -11.84 0.64
N ASN A 33 8.03 -11.75 -0.60
CA ASN A 33 8.44 -10.47 -1.21
C ASN A 33 7.25 -9.52 -1.35
N THR A 34 6.08 -10.00 -1.79
CA THR A 34 4.83 -9.24 -1.84
C THR A 34 4.53 -8.58 -0.48
N LEU A 35 4.57 -9.36 0.59
CA LEU A 35 4.28 -8.85 1.94
C LEU A 35 5.37 -7.90 2.44
N ILE A 36 6.65 -8.19 2.20
CA ILE A 36 7.77 -7.31 2.59
C ILE A 36 7.63 -5.95 1.89
N ILE A 37 7.43 -5.93 0.58
CA ILE A 37 7.29 -4.69 -0.18
C ILE A 37 6.08 -3.89 0.31
N ALA A 38 4.92 -4.54 0.48
CA ALA A 38 3.70 -3.88 0.91
C ALA A 38 3.80 -3.32 2.33
N VAL A 39 4.34 -4.11 3.29
CA VAL A 39 4.48 -3.67 4.70
C VAL A 39 5.50 -2.55 4.83
N LEU A 40 6.70 -2.71 4.28
CA LEU A 40 7.76 -1.70 4.38
C LEU A 40 7.41 -0.45 3.57
N GLY A 41 6.79 -0.61 2.38
CA GLY A 41 6.25 0.49 1.59
C GLY A 41 5.20 1.29 2.37
N LEU A 42 4.24 0.59 3.02
CA LEU A 42 3.24 1.24 3.87
C LEU A 42 3.89 2.03 5.03
N LEU A 43 4.86 1.44 5.71
CA LEU A 43 5.54 2.10 6.84
C LEU A 43 6.27 3.36 6.40
N ILE A 44 7.02 3.32 5.31
CA ILE A 44 7.65 4.50 4.70
C ILE A 44 6.57 5.52 4.31
N GLY A 45 5.49 5.06 3.69
CA GLY A 45 4.36 5.89 3.30
C GLY A 45 3.68 6.58 4.48
N ILE A 46 3.51 5.89 5.62
CA ILE A 46 2.96 6.49 6.85
C ILE A 46 3.87 7.62 7.35
N VAL A 47 5.18 7.42 7.37
CA VAL A 47 6.12 8.47 7.81
C VAL A 47 6.04 9.69 6.91
N ILE A 48 6.19 9.49 5.60
CA ILE A 48 6.16 10.57 4.61
C ILE A 48 4.79 11.27 4.59
N GLY A 49 3.71 10.48 4.52
CA GLY A 49 2.35 10.99 4.46
C GLY A 49 1.97 11.79 5.70
N THR A 50 2.39 11.35 6.91
CA THR A 50 2.16 12.08 8.15
C THR A 50 2.87 13.43 8.14
N VAL A 51 4.14 13.47 7.70
CA VAL A 51 4.90 14.74 7.61
C VAL A 51 4.22 15.71 6.65
N ILE A 52 3.82 15.24 5.46
CA ILE A 52 3.15 16.09 4.47
C ILE A 52 1.78 16.57 5.00
N ALA A 53 0.98 15.68 5.58
CA ALA A 53 -0.31 16.04 6.16
C ALA A 53 -0.17 17.05 7.29
N ALA A 54 0.80 16.88 8.18
CA ALA A 54 1.08 17.81 9.27
C ALA A 54 1.38 19.22 8.73
N VAL A 55 2.21 19.33 7.67
CA VAL A 55 2.50 20.61 7.02
C VAL A 55 1.24 21.22 6.38
N LYS A 56 0.41 20.39 5.74
CA LYS A 56 -0.81 20.85 5.05
C LYS A 56 -1.94 21.30 5.99
N VAL A 57 -1.99 20.80 7.21
CA VAL A 57 -3.01 21.17 8.22
C VAL A 57 -2.66 22.49 8.92
N ILE A 58 -1.38 22.90 8.95
CA ILE A 58 -0.98 24.18 9.56
C ILE A 58 -1.56 25.34 8.74
N PRO A 59 -2.25 26.30 9.38
CA PRO A 59 -2.76 27.47 8.69
C PRO A 59 -1.68 28.26 7.92
N PRO A 60 -1.91 28.70 6.67
CA PRO A 60 -0.88 29.26 5.79
C PRO A 60 -0.59 30.75 6.05
N TYR A 61 -0.47 31.15 7.32
CA TYR A 61 -0.20 32.56 7.68
C TYR A 61 1.18 33.02 7.26
N LYS A 62 2.20 32.14 7.34
CA LYS A 62 3.60 32.45 7.00
C LYS A 62 3.94 32.04 5.57
N ARG A 63 4.80 32.81 4.89
CA ARG A 63 5.30 32.49 3.53
C ARG A 63 6.02 31.13 3.50
N VAL A 64 6.76 30.82 4.56
CA VAL A 64 7.48 29.54 4.72
C VAL A 64 6.50 28.37 4.73
N THR A 65 5.41 28.43 5.50
CA THR A 65 4.38 27.38 5.53
C THR A 65 3.77 27.15 4.14
N ARG A 66 3.42 28.22 3.43
CA ARG A 66 2.90 28.14 2.05
C ARG A 66 3.89 27.50 1.08
N PHE A 67 5.19 27.78 1.23
CA PHE A 67 6.22 27.17 0.39
C PHE A 67 6.28 25.64 0.58
N PHE A 68 6.33 25.15 1.81
CA PHE A 68 6.33 23.72 2.09
C PHE A 68 5.02 23.04 1.70
N GLN A 69 3.88 23.69 1.86
CA GLN A 69 2.59 23.18 1.37
C GLN A 69 2.61 22.97 -0.14
N ARG A 70 3.13 23.94 -0.91
CA ARG A 70 3.27 23.81 -2.37
C ARG A 70 4.17 22.66 -2.78
N ILE A 71 5.30 22.45 -2.08
CA ILE A 71 6.16 21.28 -2.33
C ILE A 71 5.37 19.99 -2.09
N GLY A 72 4.64 19.90 -0.98
CA GLY A 72 3.77 18.76 -0.70
C GLY A 72 2.68 18.55 -1.75
N ASP A 73 2.09 19.63 -2.28
CA ASP A 73 1.09 19.55 -3.36
C ASP A 73 1.69 19.03 -4.66
N ILE A 74 2.89 19.50 -5.05
CA ILE A 74 3.62 19.01 -6.23
C ILE A 74 3.96 17.53 -6.08
N TYR A 75 4.46 17.11 -4.91
CA TYR A 75 4.75 15.72 -4.62
C TYR A 75 3.51 14.84 -4.75
N VAL A 76 2.41 15.23 -4.12
CA VAL A 76 1.14 14.49 -4.17
C VAL A 76 0.59 14.44 -5.59
N ALA A 77 0.63 15.56 -6.32
CA ALA A 77 0.18 15.62 -7.71
C ALA A 77 1.01 14.71 -8.62
N PHE A 78 2.33 14.66 -8.45
CA PHE A 78 3.22 13.80 -9.24
C PHE A 78 2.92 12.32 -8.99
N PHE A 79 2.95 11.86 -7.73
CA PHE A 79 2.79 10.44 -7.41
C PHE A 79 1.37 9.93 -7.66
N ARG A 80 0.34 10.73 -7.45
CA ARG A 80 -1.05 10.35 -7.74
C ARG A 80 -1.46 10.57 -9.20
N GLY A 81 -0.73 11.41 -9.92
CA GLY A 81 -0.99 11.72 -11.33
C GLY A 81 -0.26 10.82 -12.33
N THR A 82 0.64 9.93 -11.86
CA THR A 82 1.42 9.05 -12.74
C THR A 82 1.18 7.58 -12.40
N PRO A 83 1.21 6.65 -13.38
CA PRO A 83 1.05 5.23 -13.12
C PRO A 83 2.19 4.66 -12.28
N MET A 84 1.86 3.79 -11.32
CA MET A 84 2.83 3.17 -10.42
C MET A 84 3.95 2.42 -11.16
N VAL A 85 3.62 1.70 -12.25
CA VAL A 85 4.60 0.99 -13.06
C VAL A 85 5.63 1.94 -13.68
N VAL A 86 5.20 3.14 -14.10
CA VAL A 86 6.10 4.16 -14.67
C VAL A 86 7.05 4.69 -13.60
N GLN A 87 6.55 4.96 -12.39
CA GLN A 87 7.37 5.37 -11.26
C GLN A 87 8.43 4.33 -10.92
N LEU A 88 8.04 3.05 -10.91
CA LEU A 88 8.94 1.93 -10.62
C LEU A 88 10.05 1.82 -11.69
N LEU A 89 9.69 1.90 -12.97
CA LEU A 89 10.65 1.85 -14.08
C LEU A 89 11.60 3.05 -14.07
N LEU A 90 11.08 4.26 -13.86
CA LEU A 90 11.90 5.47 -13.72
C LEU A 90 12.85 5.40 -12.52
N GLY A 91 12.36 4.93 -11.38
CA GLY A 91 13.19 4.75 -10.18
C GLY A 91 14.34 3.79 -10.45
N TYR A 92 14.02 2.60 -10.92
CA TYR A 92 15.00 1.52 -11.10
C TYR A 92 16.01 1.77 -12.22
N TYR A 93 15.54 2.19 -13.41
CA TYR A 93 16.41 2.30 -14.59
C TYR A 93 17.03 3.69 -14.78
N VAL A 94 16.46 4.74 -14.16
CA VAL A 94 16.90 6.11 -14.41
C VAL A 94 17.39 6.79 -13.13
N LEU A 95 16.52 6.99 -12.13
CA LEU A 95 16.83 7.87 -11.00
C LEU A 95 17.95 7.32 -10.12
N PHE A 96 17.84 6.08 -9.65
CA PHE A 96 18.87 5.51 -8.76
C PHE A 96 20.21 5.33 -9.47
N PRO A 97 20.31 4.83 -10.71
CA PRO A 97 21.57 4.80 -11.44
C PRO A 97 22.18 6.19 -11.68
N MET A 98 21.39 7.21 -12.05
CA MET A 98 21.88 8.59 -12.19
C MET A 98 22.44 9.17 -10.89
N MET A 99 21.91 8.78 -9.75
CA MET A 99 22.39 9.18 -8.42
C MET A 99 23.59 8.34 -7.93
N GLY A 100 24.04 7.36 -8.71
CA GLY A 100 25.09 6.41 -8.33
C GLY A 100 24.66 5.44 -7.21
N ILE A 101 23.34 5.30 -6.98
CA ILE A 101 22.79 4.44 -5.95
C ILE A 101 22.59 3.04 -6.53
N ASN A 102 23.36 2.07 -6.02
CA ASN A 102 23.21 0.65 -6.38
C ASN A 102 22.64 -0.11 -5.17
N MET A 103 21.41 -0.57 -5.29
CA MET A 103 20.74 -1.32 -4.24
C MET A 103 19.99 -2.54 -4.82
N PRO A 104 19.74 -3.58 -4.00
CA PRO A 104 18.93 -4.73 -4.43
C PRO A 104 17.56 -4.29 -4.96
N VAL A 105 17.07 -4.97 -6.00
CA VAL A 105 15.80 -4.64 -6.66
C VAL A 105 14.62 -4.56 -5.69
N ILE A 106 14.56 -5.43 -4.69
CA ILE A 106 13.52 -5.41 -3.65
C ILE A 106 13.53 -4.08 -2.89
N ASN A 107 14.71 -3.55 -2.54
CA ASN A 107 14.83 -2.27 -1.83
C ASN A 107 14.38 -1.09 -2.70
N VAL A 108 14.66 -1.15 -4.01
CA VAL A 108 14.11 -0.17 -4.97
C VAL A 108 12.59 -0.22 -4.96
N CYS A 109 11.99 -1.43 -5.05
CA CYS A 109 10.55 -1.60 -4.98
C CYS A 109 9.99 -1.01 -3.67
N ILE A 110 10.54 -1.37 -2.51
CA ILE A 110 10.11 -0.85 -1.20
C ILE A 110 10.15 0.68 -1.18
N THR A 111 11.22 1.29 -1.70
CA THR A 111 11.39 2.74 -1.70
C THR A 111 10.34 3.43 -2.61
N ILE A 112 10.17 2.96 -3.84
CA ILE A 112 9.22 3.56 -4.78
C ILE A 112 7.77 3.36 -4.32
N PHE A 113 7.43 2.16 -3.81
CA PHE A 113 6.12 1.90 -3.21
C PHE A 113 5.88 2.79 -2.00
N GLY A 114 6.90 2.99 -1.16
CA GLY A 114 6.81 3.89 -0.01
C GLY A 114 6.62 5.36 -0.40
N LEU A 115 7.33 5.83 -1.41
CA LEU A 115 7.15 7.18 -1.96
C LEU A 115 5.75 7.36 -2.55
N ASN A 116 5.26 6.41 -3.32
CA ASN A 116 3.91 6.45 -3.87
C ASN A 116 2.86 6.46 -2.77
N SER A 117 2.92 5.49 -1.85
CA SER A 117 1.98 5.37 -0.72
C SER A 117 2.00 6.61 0.18
N GLY A 118 3.15 7.28 0.34
CA GLY A 118 3.26 8.53 1.08
C GLY A 118 2.35 9.63 0.55
N ALA A 119 2.19 9.71 -0.77
CA ALA A 119 1.27 10.67 -1.38
C ALA A 119 -0.20 10.33 -1.08
N TYR A 120 -0.59 9.05 -1.19
CA TYR A 120 -1.94 8.61 -0.86
C TYR A 120 -2.23 8.76 0.63
N ILE A 121 -1.31 8.35 1.50
CA ILE A 121 -1.46 8.45 2.95
C ILE A 121 -1.55 9.91 3.41
N SER A 122 -0.83 10.85 2.78
CA SER A 122 -0.96 12.27 3.12
C SER A 122 -2.39 12.78 2.92
N GLU A 123 -3.08 12.34 1.88
CA GLU A 123 -4.46 12.69 1.63
C GLU A 123 -5.44 11.93 2.55
N ILE A 124 -5.13 10.66 2.87
CA ILE A 124 -5.88 9.88 3.87
C ILE A 124 -5.83 10.57 5.23
N MET A 125 -4.63 10.97 5.68
CA MET A 125 -4.44 11.70 6.94
C MET A 125 -5.20 13.04 6.94
N ARG A 126 -5.05 13.83 5.86
CA ARG A 126 -5.75 15.11 5.72
C ARG A 126 -7.27 14.93 5.70
N GLY A 127 -7.77 13.94 4.97
CA GLY A 127 -9.19 13.59 4.94
C GLY A 127 -9.72 13.16 6.30
N GLY A 128 -8.97 12.34 7.03
CA GLY A 128 -9.33 11.90 8.37
C GLY A 128 -9.35 13.04 9.39
N ILE A 129 -8.40 13.99 9.31
CA ILE A 129 -8.43 15.18 10.17
C ILE A 129 -9.64 16.07 9.84
N ASN A 130 -9.92 16.27 8.55
CA ASN A 130 -11.05 17.08 8.11
C ASN A 130 -12.42 16.43 8.35
N SER A 131 -12.48 15.15 8.64
CA SER A 131 -13.72 14.43 8.96
C SER A 131 -14.16 14.60 10.43
N VAL A 132 -13.30 15.17 11.27
CA VAL A 132 -13.65 15.54 12.65
C VAL A 132 -14.51 16.80 12.61
N ASP A 133 -15.56 16.84 13.42
CA ASP A 133 -16.45 18.01 13.50
C ASP A 133 -15.64 19.28 13.82
N PRO A 134 -15.72 20.34 12.99
CA PRO A 134 -15.05 21.61 13.23
C PRO A 134 -15.35 22.22 14.60
N GLY A 135 -16.54 21.97 15.15
CA GLY A 135 -16.94 22.38 16.50
C GLY A 135 -16.00 21.85 17.59
N GLN A 136 -15.32 20.72 17.38
CA GLN A 136 -14.30 20.21 18.31
C GLN A 136 -13.09 21.13 18.42
N MET A 137 -12.66 21.69 17.29
CA MET A 137 -11.59 22.68 17.25
C MET A 137 -12.06 23.99 17.91
N GLU A 138 -13.26 24.45 17.59
CA GLU A 138 -13.84 25.69 18.12
C GLU A 138 -14.03 25.60 19.64
N ALA A 139 -14.60 24.51 20.13
CA ALA A 139 -14.80 24.28 21.57
C ALA A 139 -13.47 24.23 22.34
N GLY A 140 -12.46 23.53 21.83
CA GLY A 140 -11.14 23.50 22.43
C GLY A 140 -10.50 24.90 22.49
N ARG A 141 -10.66 25.72 21.44
CA ARG A 141 -10.20 27.10 21.40
C ARG A 141 -10.99 28.00 22.36
N ALA A 142 -12.29 27.79 22.52
CA ALA A 142 -13.16 28.56 23.41
C ALA A 142 -12.80 28.40 24.89
N VAL A 143 -12.34 27.18 25.30
CA VAL A 143 -11.85 26.94 26.65
C VAL A 143 -10.38 27.36 26.86
N GLY A 144 -9.76 28.06 25.89
CA GLY A 144 -8.43 28.65 26.01
C GLY A 144 -7.26 27.74 25.57
N LEU A 145 -7.53 26.54 25.02
CA LEU A 145 -6.45 25.70 24.46
C LEU A 145 -5.81 26.36 23.23
N SER A 146 -4.50 26.17 23.04
CA SER A 146 -3.83 26.58 21.81
C SER A 146 -4.31 25.73 20.63
N PHE A 147 -4.12 26.20 19.39
CA PHE A 147 -4.38 25.42 18.18
C PHE A 147 -3.70 24.05 18.24
N PHE A 148 -2.41 24.03 18.59
CA PHE A 148 -1.63 22.80 18.68
C PHE A 148 -2.17 21.86 19.77
N SER A 149 -2.47 22.38 20.96
CA SER A 149 -3.03 21.56 22.05
C SER A 149 -4.40 20.97 21.66
N THR A 150 -5.27 21.77 21.06
CA THR A 150 -6.59 21.30 20.59
C THR A 150 -6.43 20.22 19.51
N MET A 151 -5.52 20.45 18.57
CA MET A 151 -5.23 19.48 17.51
C MET A 151 -4.74 18.14 18.10
N MET A 152 -3.75 18.17 18.99
CA MET A 152 -3.14 16.95 19.52
C MET A 152 -4.00 16.20 20.54
N LEU A 153 -4.77 16.93 21.37
CA LEU A 153 -5.53 16.33 22.47
C LEU A 153 -6.96 15.97 22.08
N ILE A 154 -7.55 16.66 21.11
CA ILE A 154 -8.96 16.50 20.76
C ILE A 154 -9.14 15.98 19.33
N VAL A 155 -8.56 16.67 18.32
CA VAL A 155 -8.84 16.36 16.91
C VAL A 155 -8.10 15.10 16.44
N ILE A 156 -6.79 14.98 16.69
CA ILE A 156 -6.00 13.85 16.19
C ILE A 156 -6.47 12.50 16.77
N PRO A 157 -6.78 12.34 18.07
CA PRO A 157 -7.30 11.08 18.58
C PRO A 157 -8.61 10.63 17.91
N GLN A 158 -9.47 11.57 17.54
CA GLN A 158 -10.70 11.29 16.80
C GLN A 158 -10.38 10.96 15.32
N ALA A 159 -9.51 11.74 14.68
CA ALA A 159 -9.09 11.54 13.31
C ALA A 159 -8.45 10.16 13.07
N ILE A 160 -7.61 9.68 13.99
CA ILE A 160 -6.94 8.37 13.89
C ILE A 160 -7.95 7.24 13.68
N LYS A 161 -9.11 7.29 14.33
CA LYS A 161 -10.15 6.27 14.21
C LYS A 161 -10.71 6.21 12.78
N ASN A 162 -10.83 7.36 12.12
CA ASN A 162 -11.29 7.48 10.73
C ASN A 162 -10.16 7.14 9.72
N ILE A 163 -8.91 7.40 10.08
CA ILE A 163 -7.72 7.14 9.27
C ILE A 163 -7.41 5.64 9.20
N LEU A 164 -7.46 4.92 10.32
CA LEU A 164 -7.00 3.52 10.41
C LEU A 164 -7.70 2.56 9.43
N PRO A 165 -9.02 2.60 9.23
CA PRO A 165 -9.68 1.76 8.24
C PRO A 165 -9.19 2.04 6.81
N THR A 166 -8.99 3.32 6.49
CA THR A 166 -8.53 3.75 5.16
C THR A 166 -7.07 3.35 4.91
N LEU A 167 -6.21 3.40 5.95
CA LEU A 167 -4.85 2.85 5.87
C LEU A 167 -4.86 1.33 5.63
N GLY A 168 -5.81 0.61 6.22
CA GLY A 168 -5.99 -0.80 5.93
C GLY A 168 -6.34 -1.07 4.47
N ASN A 169 -7.18 -0.25 3.87
CA ASN A 169 -7.50 -0.33 2.44
C ASN A 169 -6.29 0.02 1.55
N GLU A 170 -5.48 1.01 1.95
CA GLU A 170 -4.22 1.33 1.29
C GLU A 170 -3.26 0.14 1.30
N PHE A 171 -3.15 -0.57 2.43
CA PHE A 171 -2.34 -1.79 2.51
C PHE A 171 -2.81 -2.87 1.53
N ILE A 172 -4.12 -3.10 1.41
CA ILE A 172 -4.68 -4.03 0.42
C ILE A 172 -4.32 -3.60 -1.01
N THR A 173 -4.36 -2.29 -1.28
CA THR A 173 -3.98 -1.73 -2.58
C THR A 173 -2.51 -2.00 -2.88
N LEU A 174 -1.60 -1.73 -1.94
CA LEU A 174 -0.18 -2.03 -2.08
C LEU A 174 0.08 -3.51 -2.37
N VAL A 175 -0.56 -4.42 -1.62
CA VAL A 175 -0.43 -5.88 -1.85
C VAL A 175 -0.81 -6.26 -3.28
N LYS A 176 -1.86 -5.67 -3.85
CA LYS A 176 -2.26 -5.93 -5.24
C LYS A 176 -1.30 -5.29 -6.24
N GLU A 177 -0.83 -4.09 -5.96
CA GLU A 177 0.09 -3.35 -6.84
C GLU A 177 1.47 -3.98 -6.93
N THR A 178 1.90 -4.82 -5.95
CA THR A 178 3.16 -5.56 -6.09
C THR A 178 3.22 -6.45 -7.33
N SER A 179 2.10 -6.80 -7.94
CA SER A 179 2.06 -7.58 -9.19
C SER A 179 2.84 -6.96 -10.36
N ILE A 180 3.22 -5.69 -10.26
CA ILE A 180 4.03 -4.99 -11.28
C ILE A 180 5.54 -5.09 -11.05
N VAL A 181 6.03 -5.59 -9.93
CA VAL A 181 7.47 -5.57 -9.61
C VAL A 181 8.29 -6.47 -10.55
N GLY A 182 7.63 -7.38 -11.24
CA GLY A 182 8.24 -8.19 -12.30
C GLY A 182 8.82 -7.38 -13.46
N PHE A 183 8.36 -6.14 -13.69
CA PHE A 183 8.91 -5.25 -14.73
C PHE A 183 10.35 -4.80 -14.45
N VAL A 184 10.79 -4.87 -13.20
CA VAL A 184 12.17 -4.57 -12.79
C VAL A 184 12.94 -5.82 -12.36
N GLY A 185 12.40 -7.02 -12.62
CA GLY A 185 13.05 -8.29 -12.30
C GLY A 185 12.91 -8.77 -10.86
N ALA A 186 12.06 -8.14 -10.05
CA ALA A 186 11.72 -8.65 -8.72
C ALA A 186 10.70 -9.78 -8.82
N THR A 187 10.78 -10.74 -7.90
CA THR A 187 9.85 -11.88 -7.84
C THR A 187 8.78 -11.61 -6.79
N ASP A 188 7.52 -11.59 -7.24
CA ASP A 188 6.31 -11.58 -6.43
C ASP A 188 5.45 -12.84 -6.73
N ILE A 189 4.24 -12.88 -6.18
CA ILE A 189 3.29 -13.97 -6.46
C ILE A 189 3.02 -14.09 -7.97
N CYS A 190 2.85 -12.98 -8.68
CA CYS A 190 2.51 -12.97 -10.11
C CYS A 190 3.66 -13.54 -10.95
N VAL A 191 4.90 -13.12 -10.67
CA VAL A 191 6.11 -13.64 -11.33
C VAL A 191 6.30 -15.12 -11.06
N ALA A 192 6.07 -15.58 -9.81
CA ALA A 192 6.18 -16.98 -9.44
C ALA A 192 5.20 -17.86 -10.22
N PHE A 193 3.94 -17.47 -10.33
CA PHE A 193 2.96 -18.21 -11.13
C PHE A 193 3.22 -18.13 -12.64
N ARG A 194 3.73 -17.02 -13.14
CA ARG A 194 4.18 -16.90 -14.52
C ARG A 194 5.31 -17.87 -14.82
N TYR A 195 6.29 -18.00 -13.91
CA TYR A 195 7.38 -19.00 -14.02
C TYR A 195 6.82 -20.42 -14.14
N ILE A 196 5.88 -20.80 -13.27
CA ILE A 196 5.23 -22.12 -13.31
C ILE A 196 4.54 -22.36 -14.66
N GLY A 197 3.80 -21.37 -15.16
CA GLY A 197 3.12 -21.45 -16.45
C GLY A 197 4.08 -21.56 -17.63
N THR A 198 5.19 -20.82 -17.61
CA THR A 198 6.20 -20.81 -18.67
C THR A 198 6.91 -22.18 -18.79
N ASN A 199 7.19 -22.86 -17.70
CA ASN A 199 7.89 -24.14 -17.71
C ASN A 199 7.14 -25.25 -18.48
N ASN A 200 5.81 -25.13 -18.61
CA ASN A 200 4.97 -26.13 -19.27
C ASN A 200 4.14 -25.55 -20.40
N TYR A 201 4.32 -24.27 -20.75
CA TYR A 201 3.46 -23.52 -21.68
C TYR A 201 1.96 -23.65 -21.37
N GLU A 202 1.61 -23.81 -20.08
CA GLU A 202 0.25 -23.94 -19.58
C GLU A 202 -0.03 -22.89 -18.51
N PHE A 203 -0.78 -21.86 -18.85
CA PHE A 203 -1.01 -20.68 -18.00
C PHE A 203 -2.39 -20.67 -17.32
N MET A 204 -3.33 -21.46 -17.82
CA MET A 204 -4.72 -21.41 -17.35
C MET A 204 -4.83 -21.77 -15.87
N VAL A 205 -4.31 -22.93 -15.48
CA VAL A 205 -4.40 -23.41 -14.08
C VAL A 205 -3.55 -22.55 -13.15
N PRO A 206 -2.26 -22.25 -13.45
CA PRO A 206 -1.46 -21.32 -12.64
C PRO A 206 -2.17 -20.00 -12.36
N TYR A 207 -2.74 -19.34 -13.37
CA TYR A 207 -3.40 -18.06 -13.18
C TYR A 207 -4.74 -18.15 -12.44
N LEU A 208 -5.49 -19.23 -12.58
CA LEU A 208 -6.68 -19.49 -11.76
C LEU A 208 -6.30 -19.65 -10.28
N VAL A 209 -5.25 -20.44 -9.99
CA VAL A 209 -4.76 -20.63 -8.62
C VAL A 209 -4.20 -19.33 -8.04
N MET A 210 -3.45 -18.57 -8.84
CA MET A 210 -2.96 -17.24 -8.46
C MET A 210 -4.11 -16.31 -8.06
N ALA A 211 -5.17 -16.25 -8.88
CA ALA A 211 -6.34 -15.43 -8.59
C ALA A 211 -7.01 -15.84 -7.27
N LEU A 212 -7.14 -17.14 -7.00
CA LEU A 212 -7.65 -17.65 -5.73
C LEU A 212 -6.77 -17.26 -4.55
N ILE A 213 -5.45 -17.33 -4.69
CA ILE A 213 -4.50 -16.91 -3.63
C ILE A 213 -4.66 -15.42 -3.33
N TYR A 214 -4.75 -14.56 -4.36
CA TYR A 214 -4.98 -13.11 -4.14
C TYR A 214 -6.33 -12.86 -3.47
N ILE A 215 -7.40 -13.55 -3.86
CA ILE A 215 -8.71 -13.44 -3.21
C ILE A 215 -8.61 -13.82 -1.74
N VAL A 216 -8.01 -14.97 -1.41
CA VAL A 216 -7.83 -15.42 -0.03
C VAL A 216 -6.98 -14.43 0.77
N LEU A 217 -5.87 -13.95 0.20
CA LEU A 217 -4.98 -12.99 0.84
C LEU A 217 -5.71 -11.69 1.19
N VAL A 218 -6.45 -11.13 0.21
CA VAL A 218 -7.25 -9.90 0.41
C VAL A 218 -8.37 -10.13 1.43
N LEU A 219 -9.04 -11.28 1.40
CA LEU A 219 -10.07 -11.62 2.39
C LEU A 219 -9.51 -11.70 3.80
N VAL A 220 -8.36 -12.36 3.99
CA VAL A 220 -7.69 -12.46 5.30
C VAL A 220 -7.32 -11.07 5.81
N ILE A 221 -6.70 -10.23 4.99
CA ILE A 221 -6.34 -8.85 5.36
C ILE A 221 -7.60 -8.05 5.71
N THR A 222 -8.66 -8.14 4.89
CA THR A 222 -9.93 -7.45 5.13
C THR A 222 -10.57 -7.87 6.46
N LEU A 223 -10.53 -9.17 6.80
CA LEU A 223 -11.05 -9.66 8.08
C LEU A 223 -10.25 -9.09 9.26
N LEU A 224 -8.92 -9.03 9.15
CA LEU A 224 -8.07 -8.43 10.19
C LEU A 224 -8.38 -6.94 10.38
N ILE A 225 -8.55 -6.19 9.30
CA ILE A 225 -8.94 -4.77 9.35
C ILE A 225 -10.29 -4.61 10.02
N ARG A 226 -11.31 -5.38 9.63
CA ARG A 226 -12.63 -5.34 10.25
C ARG A 226 -12.63 -5.69 11.74
N LEU A 227 -11.79 -6.63 12.17
CA LEU A 227 -11.63 -6.96 13.59
C LEU A 227 -11.00 -5.80 14.36
N MET A 228 -10.02 -5.13 13.77
CA MET A 228 -9.41 -3.92 14.35
C MET A 228 -10.44 -2.80 14.48
N GLU A 229 -11.21 -2.51 13.44
CA GLU A 229 -12.28 -1.50 13.45
C GLU A 229 -13.33 -1.77 14.54
N ARG A 230 -13.77 -3.02 14.68
CA ARG A 230 -14.74 -3.41 15.72
C ARG A 230 -14.20 -3.16 17.12
N ARG A 231 -12.92 -3.42 17.37
CA ARG A 231 -12.28 -3.14 18.66
C ARG A 231 -12.21 -1.63 18.95
N LEU A 232 -11.88 -0.83 17.96
CA LEU A 232 -11.82 0.64 18.09
C LEU A 232 -13.19 1.22 18.45
N LYS A 233 -14.26 0.82 17.72
CA LYS A 233 -15.64 1.27 17.99
C LYS A 233 -16.19 0.80 19.33
N ARG A 234 -15.78 -0.38 19.83
CA ARG A 234 -16.21 -0.89 21.13
C ARG A 234 -15.66 -0.06 22.29
N ASN A 235 -14.42 0.40 22.18
CA ASN A 235 -13.82 1.24 23.20
C ASN A 235 -14.51 2.61 23.33
N GLU A 236 -15.16 3.12 22.28
CA GLU A 236 -15.95 4.36 22.34
C GLU A 236 -17.25 4.23 23.11
N ARG A 237 -17.87 3.04 23.09
CA ARG A 237 -19.14 2.81 23.82
C ARG A 237 -18.92 2.67 25.32
N ASN A 238 -17.68 2.43 25.75
CA ASN A 238 -17.33 2.18 27.15
C ASN A 238 -16.56 3.37 27.78
N ALA A 239 -16.30 4.45 27.03
CA ALA A 239 -15.69 5.71 27.47
C ALA A 239 -16.75 6.82 27.53
#